data_41fa36031238f6e22a78a2031f25b88d
#
_entry.id   41fa36031238f6e22a78a2031f25b88d
#
_cell.length_a   1.000
_cell.length_b   1.000
_cell.length_c   1.000
_cell.angle_alpha   90.00
_cell.angle_beta   90.00
_cell.angle_gamma   90.00
#
_symmetry.space_group_name_H-M   'P 1'
#
loop_
_entity.id
_entity.type
_entity.pdbx_description
1 polymer ?
#
loop_
_entity_poly.entity_id
_entity_poly.type
_entity_poly.pdbx_seq_one_letter_code
_entity_poly.pdbx_strand_id
1 'polypeptide(L)'
;TDEICVREIRFSELPELQMQEMRETVQSAGQYALHRLDATLSIEDPQHNGISQWRILTRAQVLYSDGNTADVKIGNLVLIANPEGGSALENPSSSANSDGTATQVYTVQKDGTIEVKGCIASAGEMENFSMTLNGEPIPAQKEGEDPKRLTVKTGDVLTFQSHWIGKEEDQSPQVFHSGVAVLSYIGKDGGEQVLSFENEYRKRRELRFIDVWKYLLKEEAFK
;
A
#
# COMPACT_ATOMS: atom_id res chain seq x y z
N THR A 1 33.09 8.06 13.02
CA THR A 1 31.72 7.96 13.58
C THR A 1 31.04 6.83 12.84
N ASP A 2 30.75 5.75 13.57
CA ASP A 2 30.03 4.62 13.00
C ASP A 2 28.67 5.12 12.50
N GLU A 3 28.34 4.79 11.27
CA GLU A 3 27.08 5.19 10.64
C GLU A 3 25.93 4.48 11.36
N ILE A 4 24.95 5.25 11.83
CA ILE A 4 23.77 4.67 12.50
C ILE A 4 22.85 4.12 11.41
N CYS A 5 22.67 2.81 11.40
CA CYS A 5 21.84 2.08 10.44
C CYS A 5 20.57 1.54 11.11
N VAL A 6 19.54 1.29 10.32
CA VAL A 6 18.36 0.55 10.79
C VAL A 6 18.73 -0.93 10.93
N ARG A 7 18.44 -1.50 12.08
CA ARG A 7 18.71 -2.90 12.40
C ARG A 7 17.48 -3.78 12.27
N GLU A 8 16.32 -3.25 12.70
CA GLU A 8 15.08 -4.02 12.73
C GLU A 8 13.88 -3.07 12.66
N ILE A 9 12.78 -3.54 12.07
CA ILE A 9 11.48 -2.88 12.08
C ILE A 9 10.47 -3.85 12.67
N ARG A 10 9.72 -3.38 13.66
CA ARG A 10 8.66 -4.13 14.33
C ARG A 10 7.33 -3.42 14.20
N PHE A 11 6.24 -4.18 14.22
CA PHE A 11 4.90 -3.65 14.12
C PHE A 11 4.13 -4.03 15.40
N SER A 12 3.84 -3.05 16.25
CA SER A 12 3.10 -3.30 17.52
C SER A 12 1.68 -3.80 17.27
N GLU A 13 1.09 -3.42 16.13
CA GLU A 13 -0.25 -3.84 15.70
C GLU A 13 -0.28 -5.29 15.21
N LEU A 14 0.89 -5.87 14.89
CA LEU A 14 1.08 -7.25 14.43
C LEU A 14 2.48 -7.74 14.77
N PRO A 15 2.72 -8.13 16.04
CA PRO A 15 4.05 -8.54 16.53
C PRO A 15 4.62 -9.78 15.83
N GLU A 16 3.75 -10.62 15.26
CA GLU A 16 4.13 -11.84 14.54
C GLU A 16 4.69 -11.56 13.15
N LEU A 17 4.54 -10.34 12.63
CA LEU A 17 5.10 -9.93 11.36
C LEU A 17 6.60 -9.72 11.52
N GLN A 18 7.38 -10.60 10.88
CA GLN A 18 8.83 -10.62 10.98
C GLN A 18 9.48 -10.04 9.73
N MET A 19 10.55 -9.29 9.92
CA MET A 19 11.40 -8.84 8.84
C MET A 19 12.39 -9.95 8.50
N GLN A 20 12.34 -10.43 7.25
CA GLN A 20 13.22 -11.50 6.75
C GLN A 20 14.51 -10.94 6.16
N GLU A 21 14.37 -9.97 5.28
CA GLU A 21 15.48 -9.33 4.60
C GLU A 21 15.27 -7.82 4.59
N MET A 22 16.36 -7.09 4.72
CA MET A 22 16.38 -5.63 4.60
C MET A 22 17.54 -5.22 3.72
N ARG A 23 17.26 -4.37 2.74
CA ARG A 23 18.26 -3.68 1.93
C ARG A 23 18.15 -2.18 2.16
N GLU A 24 19.24 -1.57 2.54
CA GLU A 24 19.36 -0.13 2.68
C GLU A 24 20.06 0.48 1.47
N THR A 25 19.54 1.59 0.98
CA THR A 25 20.16 2.42 -0.05
C THR A 25 20.22 3.84 0.47
N VAL A 26 21.42 4.43 0.48
CA VAL A 26 21.66 5.77 0.99
C VAL A 26 21.89 6.73 -0.17
N GLN A 27 21.18 7.85 -0.16
CA GLN A 27 21.38 8.97 -1.07
C GLN A 27 21.77 10.19 -0.27
N SER A 28 23.01 10.65 -0.44
CA SER A 28 23.54 11.80 0.30
C SER A 28 23.23 13.13 -0.38
N ALA A 29 22.93 14.15 0.42
CA ALA A 29 22.72 15.53 -0.02
C ALA A 29 23.34 16.50 1.01
N GLY A 30 24.60 16.86 0.80
CA GLY A 30 25.38 17.67 1.73
C GLY A 30 25.63 16.93 3.06
N GLN A 31 25.17 17.52 4.17
CA GLN A 31 25.28 16.90 5.51
C GLN A 31 24.10 15.97 5.86
N TYR A 32 23.13 15.80 4.96
CA TYR A 32 21.98 14.94 5.14
C TYR A 32 22.08 13.71 4.26
N ALA A 33 21.44 12.65 4.70
CA ALA A 33 21.28 11.42 3.94
C ALA A 33 19.83 10.97 3.95
N LEU A 34 19.34 10.54 2.79
CA LEU A 34 18.06 9.85 2.65
C LEU A 34 18.33 8.35 2.65
N HIS A 35 17.82 7.66 3.63
CA HIS A 35 17.90 6.21 3.76
C HIS A 35 16.62 5.60 3.20
N ARG A 36 16.76 4.78 2.16
CA ARG A 36 15.67 3.97 1.63
C ARG A 36 15.85 2.54 2.10
N LEU A 37 14.81 2.00 2.72
CA LEU A 37 14.76 0.65 3.19
C LEU A 37 13.77 -0.16 2.34
N ASP A 38 14.26 -1.20 1.71
CA ASP A 38 13.45 -2.21 1.06
C ASP A 38 13.48 -3.45 1.96
N ALA A 39 12.33 -3.86 2.52
CA ALA A 39 12.25 -4.98 3.45
C ALA A 39 11.25 -6.03 2.96
N THR A 40 11.61 -7.30 3.11
CA THR A 40 10.69 -8.42 2.94
C THR A 40 10.12 -8.79 4.30
N LEU A 41 8.81 -8.80 4.39
CA LEU A 41 8.09 -9.15 5.60
C LEU A 41 7.46 -10.53 5.43
N SER A 42 7.47 -11.34 6.49
CA SER A 42 6.78 -12.63 6.52
C SER A 42 6.03 -12.80 7.82
N ILE A 43 5.01 -13.61 7.79
CA ILE A 43 4.26 -14.04 8.96
C ILE A 43 4.11 -15.55 8.91
N GLU A 44 4.46 -16.23 9.99
CA GLU A 44 4.21 -17.65 10.15
C GLU A 44 2.72 -17.85 10.44
N ASP A 45 2.07 -18.72 9.68
CA ASP A 45 0.66 -19.09 9.82
C ASP A 45 -0.30 -17.88 9.94
N PRO A 46 -0.55 -17.16 8.82
CA PRO A 46 -1.42 -15.99 8.82
C PRO A 46 -2.84 -16.27 9.33
N GLN A 47 -3.34 -17.48 9.17
CA GLN A 47 -4.70 -17.86 9.59
C GLN A 47 -4.82 -18.01 11.11
N HIS A 48 -3.81 -18.57 11.79
CA HIS A 48 -3.79 -18.68 13.25
C HIS A 48 -3.56 -17.32 13.92
N ASN A 49 -2.84 -16.41 13.28
CA ASN A 49 -2.50 -15.11 13.82
C ASN A 49 -3.58 -14.04 13.57
N GLY A 50 -4.79 -14.47 13.20
CA GLY A 50 -5.96 -13.57 13.10
C GLY A 50 -5.93 -12.63 11.90
N ILE A 51 -5.01 -12.82 10.93
CA ILE A 51 -5.14 -12.23 9.61
C ILE A 51 -6.05 -13.14 8.80
N SER A 52 -7.34 -13.08 9.11
CA SER A 52 -8.32 -13.90 8.39
C SER A 52 -8.41 -13.50 6.92
N GLN A 53 -8.14 -12.24 6.57
CA GLN A 53 -8.26 -11.75 5.19
C GLN A 53 -7.32 -10.59 4.88
N TRP A 54 -7.33 -9.51 5.65
CA TRP A 54 -6.47 -8.33 5.46
C TRP A 54 -6.37 -7.48 6.71
N ARG A 55 -5.29 -6.67 6.82
CA ARG A 55 -5.05 -5.71 7.92
C ARG A 55 -4.38 -4.45 7.42
N ILE A 56 -4.59 -3.35 8.15
CA ILE A 56 -3.87 -2.10 7.95
C ILE A 56 -2.96 -1.91 9.16
N LEU A 57 -1.68 -1.62 8.88
CA LEU A 57 -0.70 -1.19 9.88
C LEU A 57 -0.37 0.28 9.62
N THR A 58 -0.33 1.06 10.69
CA THR A 58 -0.15 2.52 10.61
C THR A 58 1.12 3.00 11.30
N ARG A 59 1.72 2.14 12.14
CA ARG A 59 2.90 2.46 12.94
C ARG A 59 3.93 1.35 12.88
N ALA A 60 5.18 1.76 12.92
CA ALA A 60 6.31 0.85 13.07
C ALA A 60 7.24 1.36 14.17
N GLN A 61 7.87 0.45 14.89
CA GLN A 61 8.99 0.72 15.77
C GLN A 61 10.27 0.37 15.03
N VAL A 62 11.17 1.32 14.90
CA VAL A 62 12.47 1.16 14.24
C VAL A 62 13.54 1.03 15.32
N LEU A 63 14.32 -0.04 15.27
CA LEU A 63 15.49 -0.27 16.11
C LEU A 63 16.75 0.06 15.30
N TYR A 64 17.59 0.93 15.84
CA TYR A 64 18.85 1.34 15.22
C TYR A 64 20.04 0.54 15.74
N SER A 65 21.18 0.59 15.01
CA SER A 65 22.42 -0.12 15.35
C SER A 65 23.06 0.33 16.67
N ASP A 66 22.78 1.55 17.11
CA ASP A 66 23.22 2.11 18.40
C ASP A 66 22.33 1.71 19.58
N GLY A 67 21.27 0.91 19.35
CA GLY A 67 20.31 0.45 20.35
C GLY A 67 19.15 1.41 20.63
N ASN A 68 19.13 2.59 20.00
CA ASN A 68 18.00 3.48 20.09
C ASN A 68 16.78 2.95 19.33
N THR A 69 15.58 3.35 19.75
CA THR A 69 14.33 3.03 19.08
C THR A 69 13.54 4.28 18.74
N ALA A 70 12.81 4.25 17.64
CA ALA A 70 11.87 5.30 17.25
C ALA A 70 10.52 4.70 16.84
N ASP A 71 9.43 5.31 17.32
CA ASP A 71 8.08 5.00 16.84
C ASP A 71 7.77 5.91 15.64
N VAL A 72 7.48 5.29 14.51
CA VAL A 72 7.29 5.96 13.23
C VAL A 72 5.88 5.73 12.70
N LYS A 73 5.23 6.78 12.25
CA LYS A 73 4.00 6.66 11.45
C LYS A 73 4.39 6.31 10.02
N ILE A 74 3.92 5.18 9.54
CA ILE A 74 4.26 4.65 8.21
C ILE A 74 3.16 4.89 7.16
N GLY A 75 2.09 5.57 7.53
CA GLY A 75 0.89 5.65 6.70
C GLY A 75 0.06 4.37 6.80
N ASN A 76 -0.57 3.96 5.71
CA ASN A 76 -1.38 2.75 5.66
C ASN A 76 -0.62 1.65 4.91
N LEU A 77 -0.06 0.68 5.64
CA LEU A 77 0.46 -0.55 5.06
C LEU A 77 -0.66 -1.61 5.08
N VAL A 78 -1.16 -1.96 3.90
CA VAL A 78 -2.23 -2.95 3.76
C VAL A 78 -1.61 -4.32 3.57
N LEU A 79 -1.86 -5.22 4.51
CA LEU A 79 -1.46 -6.63 4.44
C LEU A 79 -2.66 -7.45 4.00
N ILE A 80 -2.45 -8.33 3.03
CA ILE A 80 -3.48 -9.21 2.50
C ILE A 80 -2.95 -10.64 2.56
N ALA A 81 -3.68 -11.50 3.28
CA ALA A 81 -3.41 -12.92 3.24
C ALA A 81 -3.92 -13.46 1.90
N ASN A 82 -3.02 -13.98 1.09
CA ASN A 82 -3.39 -14.61 -0.18
C ASN A 82 -3.50 -16.12 0.08
N PRO A 83 -4.73 -16.67 0.22
CA PRO A 83 -4.89 -18.11 0.43
C PRO A 83 -4.37 -18.86 -0.79
N GLU A 84 -3.68 -19.98 -0.56
CA GLU A 84 -3.31 -20.92 -1.60
C GLU A 84 -4.58 -21.43 -2.31
N GLY A 85 -4.79 -21.01 -3.53
CA GLY A 85 -5.93 -21.40 -4.35
C GLY A 85 -6.01 -20.60 -5.64
N GLY A 86 -6.47 -21.21 -6.71
CA GLY A 86 -6.57 -20.56 -8.00
C GLY A 86 -7.40 -19.28 -7.93
N SER A 87 -6.87 -18.18 -8.47
CA SER A 87 -7.53 -16.89 -8.50
C SER A 87 -8.90 -16.97 -9.16
N ALA A 88 -9.93 -16.38 -8.55
CA ALA A 88 -11.24 -16.21 -9.16
C ALA A 88 -11.20 -15.23 -10.34
N LEU A 89 -10.14 -14.44 -10.42
CA LEU A 89 -9.89 -13.48 -11.49
C LEU A 89 -8.54 -13.78 -12.16
N GLU A 90 -8.52 -13.67 -13.48
CA GLU A 90 -7.30 -13.67 -14.28
C GLU A 90 -7.03 -12.24 -14.76
N ASN A 91 -5.79 -11.78 -14.60
CA ASN A 91 -5.38 -10.46 -15.07
C ASN A 91 -4.74 -10.55 -16.46
N PRO A 92 -5.49 -10.35 -17.56
CA PRO A 92 -4.95 -10.42 -18.91
C PRO A 92 -4.13 -9.17 -19.29
N SER A 93 -4.37 -8.01 -18.65
CA SER A 93 -3.65 -6.79 -18.97
C SER A 93 -3.61 -5.76 -17.85
N SER A 94 -2.50 -5.05 -17.77
CA SER A 94 -2.34 -3.87 -16.93
C SER A 94 -1.56 -2.79 -17.67
N SER A 95 -1.88 -1.52 -17.40
CA SER A 95 -1.13 -0.37 -17.89
C SER A 95 -1.06 0.70 -16.80
N ALA A 96 0.08 1.40 -16.74
CA ALA A 96 0.26 2.55 -15.87
C ALA A 96 0.97 3.67 -16.64
N ASN A 97 0.56 4.90 -16.41
CA ASN A 97 1.07 6.09 -17.07
C ASN A 97 1.81 7.00 -16.07
N SER A 98 2.70 7.83 -16.60
CA SER A 98 3.47 8.79 -15.81
C SER A 98 2.64 9.94 -15.22
N ASP A 99 1.39 10.09 -15.64
CA ASP A 99 0.42 11.06 -15.13
C ASP A 99 -0.29 10.57 -13.84
N GLY A 100 0.03 9.38 -13.35
CA GLY A 100 -0.58 8.78 -12.16
C GLY A 100 -1.83 7.96 -12.44
N THR A 101 -2.19 7.77 -13.71
CA THR A 101 -3.30 6.87 -14.09
C THR A 101 -2.81 5.43 -14.23
N ALA A 102 -3.64 4.47 -13.80
CA ALA A 102 -3.43 3.06 -14.09
C ALA A 102 -4.75 2.38 -14.43
N THR A 103 -4.67 1.38 -15.29
CA THR A 103 -5.81 0.53 -15.68
C THR A 103 -5.39 -0.92 -15.54
N GLN A 104 -6.25 -1.72 -14.91
CA GLN A 104 -6.10 -3.16 -14.78
C GLN A 104 -7.40 -3.82 -15.24
N VAL A 105 -7.27 -4.82 -16.10
CA VAL A 105 -8.41 -5.54 -16.67
C VAL A 105 -8.32 -7.00 -16.26
N TYR A 106 -9.39 -7.52 -15.69
CA TYR A 106 -9.49 -8.89 -15.20
C TYR A 106 -10.65 -9.61 -15.86
N THR A 107 -10.48 -10.91 -16.07
CA THR A 107 -11.55 -11.78 -16.51
C THR A 107 -11.99 -12.68 -15.36
N VAL A 108 -13.29 -12.72 -15.11
CA VAL A 108 -13.89 -13.57 -14.08
C VAL A 108 -13.80 -15.04 -14.51
N GLN A 109 -13.20 -15.88 -13.69
CA GLN A 109 -13.00 -17.30 -13.95
C GLN A 109 -14.14 -18.20 -13.39
N LYS A 110 -14.86 -17.70 -12.39
CA LYS A 110 -15.95 -18.44 -11.74
C LYS A 110 -17.09 -17.49 -11.39
N ASP A 111 -18.33 -18.01 -11.49
CA ASP A 111 -19.52 -17.28 -11.07
C ASP A 111 -19.51 -17.00 -9.56
N GLY A 112 -19.85 -15.80 -9.15
CA GLY A 112 -19.85 -15.41 -7.73
C GLY A 112 -20.37 -14.01 -7.48
N THR A 113 -20.02 -13.49 -6.33
CA THR A 113 -20.32 -12.10 -5.92
C THR A 113 -19.03 -11.41 -5.51
N ILE A 114 -18.81 -10.20 -6.00
CA ILE A 114 -17.75 -9.32 -5.54
C ILE A 114 -18.33 -8.34 -4.53
N GLU A 115 -17.74 -8.28 -3.35
CA GLU A 115 -17.99 -7.24 -2.36
C GLU A 115 -16.86 -6.22 -2.41
N VAL A 116 -17.20 -4.96 -2.69
CA VAL A 116 -16.25 -3.86 -2.70
C VAL A 116 -16.14 -3.33 -1.28
N LYS A 117 -15.05 -3.62 -0.59
CA LYS A 117 -14.79 -3.18 0.79
C LYS A 117 -14.40 -1.69 0.84
N GLY A 118 -13.80 -1.18 -0.21
CA GLY A 118 -13.39 0.21 -0.34
C GLY A 118 -11.98 0.40 -0.86
N CYS A 119 -11.54 1.64 -1.01
CA CYS A 119 -10.16 1.94 -1.35
C CYS A 119 -9.45 2.69 -0.21
N ILE A 120 -8.13 2.49 -0.14
CA ILE A 120 -7.25 3.04 0.88
C ILE A 120 -6.06 3.64 0.16
N ALA A 121 -5.70 4.88 0.48
CA ALA A 121 -4.45 5.48 0.03
C ALA A 121 -3.39 5.43 1.15
N SER A 122 -2.13 5.27 0.78
CA SER A 122 -1.02 5.45 1.70
C SER A 122 -1.02 6.90 2.23
N ALA A 123 -0.49 7.09 3.44
CA ALA A 123 -0.36 8.39 4.09
C ALA A 123 -1.66 9.19 4.31
N GLY A 124 -2.84 8.58 4.18
CA GLY A 124 -4.12 9.26 4.41
C GLY A 124 -4.53 10.24 3.31
N GLU A 125 -3.90 10.20 2.14
CA GLU A 125 -4.13 11.13 1.01
C GLU A 125 -5.29 10.69 0.10
N MET A 126 -6.40 10.22 0.69
CA MET A 126 -7.58 9.80 -0.10
C MET A 126 -8.18 10.89 -0.98
N GLU A 127 -7.98 12.16 -0.63
CA GLU A 127 -8.44 13.29 -1.46
C GLU A 127 -7.72 13.39 -2.82
N ASN A 128 -6.51 12.80 -2.90
CA ASN A 128 -5.67 12.81 -4.10
C ASN A 128 -5.71 11.49 -4.87
N PHE A 129 -6.49 10.53 -4.41
CA PHE A 129 -6.61 9.21 -5.02
C PHE A 129 -8.05 8.87 -5.35
N SER A 130 -8.27 8.38 -6.55
CA SER A 130 -9.57 7.84 -6.95
C SER A 130 -9.40 6.50 -7.64
N MET A 131 -10.38 5.63 -7.45
CA MET A 131 -10.45 4.35 -8.14
C MET A 131 -11.89 4.06 -8.57
N THR A 132 -12.05 3.48 -9.73
CA THR A 132 -13.34 3.03 -10.25
C THR A 132 -13.30 1.54 -10.62
N LEU A 133 -14.44 0.88 -10.51
CA LEU A 133 -14.69 -0.47 -11.03
C LEU A 133 -15.78 -0.37 -12.09
N ASN A 134 -15.46 -0.71 -13.34
CA ASN A 134 -16.35 -0.59 -14.51
C ASN A 134 -16.95 0.82 -14.66
N GLY A 135 -16.14 1.86 -14.35
CA GLY A 135 -16.56 3.26 -14.39
C GLY A 135 -17.30 3.76 -13.14
N GLU A 136 -17.72 2.88 -12.24
CA GLU A 136 -18.38 3.25 -10.99
C GLU A 136 -17.35 3.53 -9.89
N PRO A 137 -17.44 4.65 -9.15
CA PRO A 137 -16.48 4.95 -8.10
C PRO A 137 -16.46 3.91 -7.00
N ILE A 138 -15.24 3.56 -6.54
CA ILE A 138 -15.01 2.79 -5.32
C ILE A 138 -14.86 3.81 -4.19
N PRO A 139 -15.73 3.77 -3.16
CA PRO A 139 -15.64 4.73 -2.06
C PRO A 139 -14.38 4.50 -1.23
N ALA A 140 -13.95 5.54 -0.51
CA ALA A 140 -13.00 5.37 0.57
C ALA A 140 -13.57 4.39 1.58
N GLN A 141 -12.70 3.52 2.12
CA GLN A 141 -13.11 2.57 3.13
C GLN A 141 -13.60 3.32 4.38
N LYS A 142 -14.75 2.91 4.89
CA LYS A 142 -15.30 3.36 6.17
C LYS A 142 -15.76 2.17 6.99
N GLU A 143 -15.48 2.21 8.29
CA GLU A 143 -15.99 1.19 9.20
C GLU A 143 -17.52 1.29 9.31
N GLY A 144 -18.19 0.12 9.26
CA GLY A 144 -19.64 0.02 9.49
C GLY A 144 -20.54 0.31 8.29
N GLU A 145 -19.99 0.65 7.12
CA GLU A 145 -20.78 0.74 5.90
C GLU A 145 -20.92 -0.65 5.23
N ASP A 146 -22.11 -0.97 4.75
CA ASP A 146 -22.35 -2.20 3.99
C ASP A 146 -21.57 -2.15 2.66
N PRO A 147 -20.83 -3.20 2.30
CA PRO A 147 -20.07 -3.23 1.07
C PRO A 147 -21.00 -3.25 -0.15
N LYS A 148 -20.61 -2.52 -1.20
CA LYS A 148 -21.28 -2.63 -2.51
C LYS A 148 -21.07 -4.03 -3.07
N ARG A 149 -22.16 -4.69 -3.50
CA ARG A 149 -22.15 -6.05 -4.06
C ARG A 149 -22.38 -6.03 -5.56
N LEU A 150 -21.57 -6.81 -6.27
CA LEU A 150 -21.66 -7.00 -7.71
C LEU A 150 -21.70 -8.51 -8.01
N THR A 151 -22.82 -8.99 -8.58
CA THR A 151 -22.89 -10.37 -9.08
C THR A 151 -22.11 -10.48 -10.37
N VAL A 152 -21.23 -11.47 -10.46
CA VAL A 152 -20.37 -11.71 -11.62
C VAL A 152 -20.51 -13.13 -12.14
N LYS A 153 -20.29 -13.30 -13.44
CA LYS A 153 -20.32 -14.58 -14.13
C LYS A 153 -18.98 -14.86 -14.79
N THR A 154 -18.71 -16.11 -15.00
CA THR A 154 -17.54 -16.56 -15.78
C THR A 154 -17.52 -15.89 -17.15
N GLY A 155 -16.39 -15.29 -17.48
CA GLY A 155 -16.21 -14.53 -18.71
C GLY A 155 -16.53 -13.04 -18.61
N ASP A 156 -17.13 -12.56 -17.51
CA ASP A 156 -17.29 -11.12 -17.29
C ASP A 156 -15.95 -10.43 -17.20
N VAL A 157 -15.89 -9.20 -17.70
CA VAL A 157 -14.69 -8.35 -17.66
C VAL A 157 -14.85 -7.28 -16.61
N LEU A 158 -13.87 -7.18 -15.74
CA LEU A 158 -13.79 -6.15 -14.69
C LEU A 158 -12.66 -5.20 -15.03
N THR A 159 -12.97 -3.92 -15.14
CA THR A 159 -11.99 -2.87 -15.41
C THR A 159 -11.83 -1.98 -14.20
N PHE A 160 -10.63 -1.99 -13.61
CA PHE A 160 -10.23 -1.06 -12.57
C PHE A 160 -9.45 0.07 -13.19
N GLN A 161 -9.85 1.30 -12.88
CA GLN A 161 -9.11 2.48 -13.26
C GLN A 161 -8.82 3.29 -12.02
N SER A 162 -7.59 3.71 -11.84
CA SER A 162 -7.15 4.53 -10.72
C SER A 162 -6.41 5.75 -11.22
N HIS A 163 -6.49 6.81 -10.43
CA HIS A 163 -5.85 8.07 -10.74
C HIS A 163 -5.32 8.74 -9.48
N TRP A 164 -4.04 9.13 -9.52
CA TRP A 164 -3.41 10.00 -8.55
C TRP A 164 -3.42 11.44 -9.06
N ILE A 165 -4.08 12.32 -8.32
CA ILE A 165 -4.07 13.76 -8.60
C ILE A 165 -2.81 14.33 -7.95
N GLY A 166 -1.73 14.45 -8.73
CA GLY A 166 -0.49 15.03 -8.25
C GLY A 166 -0.67 16.49 -7.91
N LYS A 167 -0.46 16.89 -6.65
CA LYS A 167 -0.27 18.31 -6.32
C LYS A 167 1.09 18.72 -6.88
N GLU A 168 1.12 19.65 -7.82
CA GLU A 168 2.39 20.21 -8.36
C GLU A 168 3.27 20.84 -7.27
N GLU A 169 2.67 21.21 -6.13
CA GLU A 169 3.32 21.86 -4.99
C GLU A 169 4.02 20.90 -4.03
N ASP A 170 3.92 19.58 -4.21
CA ASP A 170 4.61 18.65 -3.32
C ASP A 170 6.11 18.73 -3.55
N GLN A 171 6.78 19.53 -2.69
CA GLN A 171 8.22 19.80 -2.72
C GLN A 171 9.02 18.66 -2.07
N SER A 172 8.36 17.55 -1.69
CA SER A 172 9.04 16.39 -1.15
C SER A 172 10.04 15.82 -2.15
N PRO A 173 11.26 15.49 -1.73
CA PRO A 173 12.33 15.01 -2.62
C PRO A 173 12.02 13.67 -3.27
N GLN A 174 11.24 12.85 -2.60
CA GLN A 174 10.70 11.62 -3.18
C GLN A 174 9.29 11.41 -2.64
N VAL A 175 8.32 11.32 -3.54
CA VAL A 175 6.96 11.01 -3.18
C VAL A 175 6.65 9.62 -3.71
N PHE A 176 6.26 8.76 -2.79
CA PHE A 176 5.73 7.45 -3.08
C PHE A 176 4.27 7.43 -2.64
N HIS A 177 3.38 7.29 -3.59
CA HIS A 177 1.96 7.14 -3.32
C HIS A 177 1.55 5.73 -3.71
N SER A 178 0.86 5.06 -2.82
CA SER A 178 0.24 3.76 -3.07
C SER A 178 -1.23 3.84 -2.72
N GLY A 179 -2.07 3.44 -3.64
CA GLY A 179 -3.49 3.28 -3.43
C GLY A 179 -3.90 1.85 -3.70
N VAL A 180 -4.73 1.29 -2.84
CA VAL A 180 -5.23 -0.07 -2.95
C VAL A 180 -6.74 -0.10 -2.81
N ALA A 181 -7.42 -0.81 -3.70
CA ALA A 181 -8.79 -1.24 -3.47
C ALA A 181 -8.79 -2.67 -2.92
N VAL A 182 -9.59 -2.89 -1.89
CA VAL A 182 -9.79 -4.20 -1.27
C VAL A 182 -11.19 -4.69 -1.59
N LEU A 183 -11.26 -5.90 -2.12
CA LEU A 183 -12.49 -6.56 -2.50
C LEU A 183 -12.50 -7.98 -1.95
N SER A 184 -13.68 -8.53 -1.74
CA SER A 184 -13.86 -9.97 -1.51
C SER A 184 -14.62 -10.57 -2.67
N TYR A 185 -14.12 -11.67 -3.20
CA TYR A 185 -14.88 -12.54 -4.09
C TYR A 185 -15.48 -13.66 -3.25
N ILE A 186 -16.78 -13.86 -3.37
CA ILE A 186 -17.54 -14.93 -2.70
C ILE A 186 -18.05 -15.88 -3.77
N GLY A 187 -17.53 -17.10 -3.76
CA GLY A 187 -17.97 -18.16 -4.66
C GLY A 187 -19.37 -18.66 -4.32
N LYS A 188 -20.00 -19.41 -5.24
CA LYS A 188 -21.31 -20.06 -5.01
C LYS A 188 -21.28 -21.10 -3.89
N ASP A 189 -20.11 -21.64 -3.60
CA ASP A 189 -19.83 -22.57 -2.50
C ASP A 189 -19.67 -21.88 -1.15
N GLY A 190 -19.75 -20.55 -1.11
CA GLY A 190 -19.53 -19.74 0.08
C GLY A 190 -18.06 -19.48 0.41
N GLY A 191 -17.12 -19.99 -0.39
CA GLY A 191 -15.69 -19.67 -0.23
C GLY A 191 -15.42 -18.21 -0.51
N GLU A 192 -14.72 -17.54 0.39
CA GLU A 192 -14.32 -16.13 0.24
C GLU A 192 -12.83 -16.03 -0.10
N GLN A 193 -12.51 -15.19 -1.09
CA GLN A 193 -11.16 -14.83 -1.48
C GLN A 193 -11.00 -13.31 -1.46
N VAL A 194 -10.01 -12.81 -0.76
CA VAL A 194 -9.68 -11.38 -0.79
C VAL A 194 -8.84 -11.06 -2.02
N LEU A 195 -9.19 -9.98 -2.67
CA LEU A 195 -8.54 -9.47 -3.87
C LEU A 195 -8.08 -8.04 -3.60
N SER A 196 -6.90 -7.71 -4.10
CA SER A 196 -6.38 -6.34 -4.05
C SER A 196 -6.01 -5.84 -5.42
N PHE A 197 -6.21 -4.55 -5.63
CA PHE A 197 -5.80 -3.84 -6.84
C PHE A 197 -5.01 -2.62 -6.41
N GLU A 198 -3.75 -2.59 -6.80
CA GLU A 198 -2.81 -1.59 -6.37
C GLU A 198 -2.46 -0.65 -7.52
N ASN A 199 -2.32 0.62 -7.21
CA ASN A 199 -1.69 1.60 -8.08
C ASN A 199 -0.59 2.32 -7.30
N GLU A 200 0.63 2.17 -7.76
CA GLU A 200 1.78 2.86 -7.24
C GLU A 200 2.15 4.03 -8.16
N TYR A 201 2.24 5.21 -7.60
CA TYR A 201 2.76 6.38 -8.29
C TYR A 201 4.06 6.84 -7.62
N ARG A 202 5.15 6.87 -8.40
CA ARG A 202 6.47 7.26 -7.93
C ARG A 202 6.95 8.50 -8.68
N LYS A 203 7.05 9.61 -7.97
CA LYS A 203 7.72 10.80 -8.48
C LYS A 203 9.14 10.82 -7.94
N ARG A 204 10.13 10.53 -8.81
CA ARG A 204 11.54 10.64 -8.45
C ARG A 204 12.03 12.05 -8.78
N ARG A 205 12.59 12.75 -7.80
CA ARG A 205 13.40 13.95 -8.01
C ARG A 205 14.80 13.67 -7.50
N GLU A 206 15.79 14.30 -8.12
CA GLU A 206 17.11 14.34 -7.51
C GLU A 206 17.04 15.08 -6.18
N LEU A 207 17.57 14.46 -5.13
CA LEU A 207 17.61 15.03 -3.80
C LEU A 207 18.59 16.22 -3.81
N ARG A 208 18.07 17.44 -3.66
CA ARG A 208 18.89 18.64 -3.52
C ARG A 208 18.86 19.12 -2.07
N PHE A 209 19.97 19.68 -1.60
CA PHE A 209 20.10 20.22 -0.25
C PHE A 209 18.94 21.15 0.16
N ILE A 210 18.53 22.03 -0.76
CA ILE A 210 17.43 22.98 -0.51
C ILE A 210 16.09 22.28 -0.28
N ASP A 211 15.85 21.14 -0.93
CA ASP A 211 14.60 20.38 -0.78
C ASP A 211 14.55 19.70 0.60
N VAL A 212 15.69 19.15 1.06
CA VAL A 212 15.83 18.60 2.42
C VAL A 212 15.61 19.68 3.47
N TRP A 213 16.25 20.86 3.28
CA TRP A 213 16.10 21.97 4.21
C TRP A 213 14.66 22.47 4.32
N LYS A 214 13.95 22.61 3.21
CA LYS A 214 12.54 22.99 3.19
C LYS A 214 11.65 21.96 3.87
N TYR A 215 11.93 20.66 3.67
CA TYR A 215 11.21 19.58 4.33
C TYR A 215 11.38 19.67 5.86
N LEU A 216 12.61 19.78 6.35
CA LEU A 216 12.91 19.87 7.78
C LEU A 216 12.27 21.11 8.44
N LEU A 217 12.20 22.23 7.72
CA LEU A 217 11.51 23.43 8.23
C LEU A 217 9.99 23.23 8.30
N LYS A 218 9.41 22.52 7.34
CA LYS A 218 7.97 22.24 7.31
C LYS A 218 7.55 21.29 8.44
N GLU A 219 8.35 20.26 8.70
CA GLU A 219 8.06 19.24 9.72
C GLU A 219 8.42 19.71 11.15
N GLU A 220 8.83 20.97 11.32
CA GLU A 220 9.20 21.51 12.65
C GLU A 220 10.31 20.67 13.36
N ALA A 221 11.15 20.01 12.60
CA ALA A 221 12.18 19.09 13.12
C ALA A 221 13.23 19.76 14.02
N PHE A 222 13.14 21.06 14.22
CA PHE A 222 14.04 21.86 15.06
C PHE A 222 13.34 22.52 16.28
N LYS A 223 12.13 22.06 16.63
CA LYS A 223 11.46 22.53 17.87
C LYS A 223 11.79 21.67 19.06
#